data_c9714bb8e3a2f6a804f464bc909d582f
#
_entry.id   c9714bb8e3a2f6a804f464bc909d582f
#
_cell.length_a   1.000
_cell.length_b   1.000
_cell.length_c   1.000
_cell.angle_alpha   90.00
_cell.angle_beta   90.00
_cell.angle_gamma   90.00
#
_symmetry.space_group_name_H-M   'P 1'
#
loop_
_entity.id
_entity.type
_entity.pdbx_description
1 polymer ?
#
loop_
_entity_poly.entity_id
_entity_poly.type
_entity_poly.pdbx_seq_one_letter_code
_entity_poly.pdbx_strand_id
1 'polypeptide(L)'
;MKNYQRLLSACVLAGLLSSCDNSSQIDPKKQTGADPELPKAQNFLMPPMKVPEGIPWKSGEMPKVADGLKIEKIAEGLKHPRQVYVLPNNDVLVAESNGPAKKLIFRPKELIMGMVQKSSGKGGEGGNRITLLRNTGGKWEKHTFIAQVNSPFGIQLTGNTLWIASADSLIKYPYQTGETEITAPGEVVTQLPGGPINHHWTKSLLASPDGSKLYVGVGSNSNITENGIGAEDRRAAILEVDAATGASRIFASGLRNPTGLQWEPQSGKLWAVVNERDEIGSDLVPDYMTSVQEHGFYGWPYSYYGQHVDERVKPPRPDLVEKAIKPDYAISSHVAPLGLLFYTGENMPQYRDGAFVSEHGSWNRKPLNGYQVMWVKFEKGKPVGLPQPVVTGFLTDDQKQVRGLPVGLAMDKQGGVLIADDAGNVVWRVSKAQ
;
A
#
# COMPACT_ATOMS: atom_id res chain seq x y z
N MET A 1 -48.24 -27.97 -25.65
CA MET A 1 -47.25 -26.92 -26.03
C MET A 1 -46.84 -25.97 -24.90
N LYS A 2 -47.67 -25.70 -23.90
CA LYS A 2 -47.29 -24.79 -22.77
C LYS A 2 -46.25 -25.36 -21.78
N ASN A 3 -46.10 -26.66 -21.68
CA ASN A 3 -45.13 -27.28 -20.74
C ASN A 3 -43.71 -27.36 -21.29
N TYR A 4 -43.52 -27.34 -22.60
CA TYR A 4 -42.17 -27.34 -23.21
C TYR A 4 -41.47 -25.98 -23.12
N GLN A 5 -42.24 -24.88 -23.17
CA GLN A 5 -41.66 -23.55 -23.02
C GLN A 5 -41.16 -23.24 -21.59
N ARG A 6 -41.80 -23.80 -20.57
CA ARG A 6 -41.37 -23.67 -19.18
C ARG A 6 -40.10 -24.49 -18.86
N LEU A 7 -39.94 -25.65 -19.49
CA LEU A 7 -38.71 -26.46 -19.34
C LEU A 7 -37.52 -25.84 -20.06
N LEU A 8 -37.71 -25.23 -21.24
CA LEU A 8 -36.63 -24.52 -21.93
C LEU A 8 -36.18 -23.26 -21.19
N SER A 9 -37.13 -22.50 -20.61
CA SER A 9 -36.76 -21.32 -19.79
C SER A 9 -36.04 -21.70 -18.51
N ALA A 10 -36.39 -22.82 -17.86
CA ALA A 10 -35.68 -23.29 -16.67
C ALA A 10 -34.27 -23.82 -16.98
N CYS A 11 -34.09 -24.51 -18.13
CA CYS A 11 -32.77 -24.97 -18.55
C CYS A 11 -31.85 -23.82 -18.99
N VAL A 12 -32.37 -22.75 -19.59
CA VAL A 12 -31.56 -21.56 -19.94
C VAL A 12 -31.18 -20.79 -18.69
N LEU A 13 -32.04 -20.66 -17.67
CA LEU A 13 -31.68 -20.04 -16.39
C LEU A 13 -30.69 -20.90 -15.58
N ALA A 14 -30.83 -22.24 -15.61
CA ALA A 14 -29.89 -23.14 -14.93
C ALA A 14 -28.50 -23.15 -15.62
N GLY A 15 -28.46 -23.04 -16.96
CA GLY A 15 -27.21 -22.91 -17.71
C GLY A 15 -26.46 -21.59 -17.50
N LEU A 16 -27.15 -20.52 -17.11
CA LEU A 16 -26.56 -19.23 -16.78
C LEU A 16 -26.04 -19.14 -15.32
N LEU A 17 -26.45 -20.07 -14.46
CA LEU A 17 -25.99 -20.13 -13.06
C LEU A 17 -24.74 -21.01 -12.86
N SER A 18 -24.32 -21.78 -13.87
CA SER A 18 -23.17 -22.68 -13.75
C SER A 18 -21.83 -22.14 -14.22
N SER A 19 -21.70 -20.83 -14.53
CA SER A 19 -20.47 -20.29 -15.08
C SER A 19 -19.97 -19.02 -14.41
N CYS A 20 -19.91 -18.97 -13.10
CA CYS A 20 -19.17 -17.88 -12.42
C CYS A 20 -18.60 -18.34 -11.09
N ASP A 21 -17.78 -19.38 -11.11
CA ASP A 21 -16.82 -19.56 -10.03
C ASP A 21 -15.65 -18.59 -10.26
N ASN A 22 -15.80 -17.38 -9.72
CA ASN A 22 -14.78 -16.32 -9.76
C ASN A 22 -13.69 -16.54 -8.70
N SER A 23 -13.62 -17.72 -8.11
CA SER A 23 -12.65 -18.04 -7.07
C SER A 23 -11.27 -18.25 -7.67
N SER A 24 -10.26 -18.04 -6.84
CA SER A 24 -8.88 -18.36 -7.18
C SER A 24 -8.72 -19.84 -7.50
N GLN A 25 -8.01 -20.13 -8.56
CA GLN A 25 -7.70 -21.48 -9.04
C GLN A 25 -6.22 -21.83 -8.81
N ILE A 26 -5.40 -20.87 -8.43
CA ILE A 26 -3.95 -21.04 -8.25
C ILE A 26 -3.58 -20.88 -6.77
N ASP A 27 -2.75 -21.79 -6.28
CA ASP A 27 -2.17 -21.67 -4.94
C ASP A 27 -1.39 -20.33 -4.85
N PRO A 28 -1.67 -19.46 -3.85
CA PRO A 28 -0.94 -18.21 -3.67
C PRO A 28 0.60 -18.35 -3.67
N LYS A 29 1.12 -19.49 -3.22
CA LYS A 29 2.56 -19.77 -3.25
C LYS A 29 3.13 -19.82 -4.68
N LYS A 30 2.34 -20.30 -5.65
CA LYS A 30 2.74 -20.32 -7.06
C LYS A 30 2.67 -18.95 -7.72
N GLN A 31 1.95 -18.00 -7.10
CA GLN A 31 1.86 -16.60 -7.54
C GLN A 31 2.88 -15.72 -6.83
N THR A 32 3.86 -16.30 -6.17
CA THR A 32 4.84 -15.61 -5.34
C THR A 32 6.25 -15.97 -5.78
N GLY A 33 7.17 -15.00 -5.76
CA GLY A 33 8.55 -15.21 -6.15
C GLY A 33 8.93 -14.53 -7.47
N ALA A 34 10.11 -14.87 -8.00
CA ALA A 34 10.65 -14.26 -9.21
C ALA A 34 9.90 -14.67 -10.49
N ASP A 35 9.32 -15.88 -10.49
CA ASP A 35 8.63 -16.47 -11.65
C ASP A 35 7.24 -16.97 -11.25
N PRO A 36 6.28 -16.06 -11.02
CA PRO A 36 4.92 -16.44 -10.62
C PRO A 36 4.16 -17.10 -11.77
N GLU A 37 3.23 -18.01 -11.42
CA GLU A 37 2.27 -18.55 -12.36
C GLU A 37 1.22 -17.48 -12.68
N LEU A 38 1.09 -17.12 -13.96
CA LEU A 38 0.14 -16.12 -14.44
C LEU A 38 -0.91 -16.81 -15.34
N PRO A 39 -2.18 -16.92 -14.89
CA PRO A 39 -3.24 -17.49 -15.72
C PRO A 39 -3.65 -16.50 -16.83
N LYS A 40 -4.54 -16.95 -17.69
CA LYS A 40 -5.17 -16.06 -18.68
C LYS A 40 -6.07 -15.04 -17.99
N ALA A 41 -6.04 -13.80 -18.49
CA ALA A 41 -6.95 -12.75 -18.07
C ALA A 41 -8.41 -13.17 -18.29
N GLN A 42 -9.26 -12.89 -17.31
CA GLN A 42 -10.67 -13.19 -17.33
C GLN A 42 -11.48 -11.90 -17.44
N ASN A 43 -12.51 -11.91 -18.29
CA ASN A 43 -13.43 -10.78 -18.41
C ASN A 43 -14.73 -11.13 -17.71
N PHE A 44 -15.06 -10.39 -16.67
CA PHE A 44 -16.30 -10.54 -15.93
C PHE A 44 -17.22 -9.34 -16.16
N LEU A 45 -18.52 -9.58 -16.22
CA LEU A 45 -19.51 -8.50 -16.18
C LEU A 45 -19.44 -7.76 -14.83
N MET A 46 -19.24 -8.51 -13.74
CA MET A 46 -18.90 -8.01 -12.42
C MET A 46 -17.67 -8.74 -11.89
N PRO A 47 -16.62 -8.04 -11.47
CA PRO A 47 -15.43 -8.67 -10.91
C PRO A 47 -15.78 -9.44 -9.63
N PRO A 48 -15.01 -10.47 -9.27
CA PRO A 48 -15.18 -11.14 -7.99
C PRO A 48 -15.00 -10.10 -6.86
N MET A 49 -15.97 -10.06 -5.96
CA MET A 49 -15.92 -9.17 -4.80
C MET A 49 -16.20 -9.96 -3.53
N LYS A 50 -15.37 -9.78 -2.53
CA LYS A 50 -15.58 -10.23 -1.16
C LYS A 50 -15.00 -9.17 -0.23
N VAL A 51 -15.84 -8.61 0.63
CA VAL A 51 -15.47 -7.54 1.54
C VAL A 51 -15.84 -7.97 2.96
N PRO A 52 -14.85 -8.11 3.84
CA PRO A 52 -15.13 -8.45 5.23
C PRO A 52 -15.72 -7.24 5.96
N GLU A 53 -16.55 -7.50 6.95
CA GLU A 53 -17.09 -6.47 7.85
C GLU A 53 -15.98 -5.92 8.76
N GLY A 54 -15.85 -4.59 8.85
CA GLY A 54 -14.93 -3.94 9.77
C GLY A 54 -15.46 -3.99 11.22
N ILE A 55 -14.69 -4.54 12.11
CA ILE A 55 -14.98 -4.57 13.55
C ILE A 55 -13.78 -4.02 14.34
N PRO A 56 -14.01 -3.34 15.47
CA PRO A 56 -12.91 -2.85 16.29
C PRO A 56 -12.17 -3.99 17.00
N TRP A 57 -10.91 -3.77 17.33
CA TRP A 57 -10.19 -4.59 18.31
C TRP A 57 -10.87 -4.47 19.68
N LYS A 58 -11.22 -5.59 20.27
CA LYS A 58 -11.74 -5.61 21.65
C LYS A 58 -10.61 -5.39 22.65
N SER A 59 -10.96 -5.05 23.87
CA SER A 59 -9.98 -4.94 24.96
C SER A 59 -9.20 -6.25 25.13
N GLY A 60 -7.86 -6.18 25.08
CA GLY A 60 -6.99 -7.33 25.18
C GLY A 60 -6.80 -8.14 23.88
N GLU A 61 -7.55 -7.86 22.82
CA GLU A 61 -7.30 -8.47 21.50
C GLU A 61 -6.10 -7.80 20.81
N MET A 62 -5.28 -8.60 20.17
CA MET A 62 -4.09 -8.17 19.40
C MET A 62 -3.90 -9.06 18.18
N PRO A 63 -3.19 -8.60 17.16
CA PRO A 63 -2.71 -9.47 16.08
C PRO A 63 -1.87 -10.63 16.62
N LYS A 64 -1.85 -11.73 15.89
CA LYS A 64 -0.97 -12.89 16.15
C LYS A 64 0.40 -12.61 15.57
N VAL A 65 1.46 -13.03 16.26
CA VAL A 65 2.84 -12.91 15.79
C VAL A 65 3.51 -14.28 15.68
N ALA A 66 4.55 -14.35 14.86
CA ALA A 66 5.36 -15.56 14.72
C ALA A 66 6.04 -15.93 16.06
N ASP A 67 6.41 -17.22 16.21
CA ASP A 67 7.02 -17.75 17.42
C ASP A 67 8.28 -16.96 17.81
N GLY A 68 8.45 -16.74 19.10
CA GLY A 68 9.58 -15.99 19.66
C GLY A 68 9.43 -14.46 19.57
N LEU A 69 8.28 -13.97 19.08
CA LEU A 69 7.95 -12.55 19.05
C LEU A 69 6.86 -12.21 20.04
N LYS A 70 6.80 -10.94 20.39
CA LYS A 70 5.67 -10.29 21.11
C LYS A 70 5.18 -9.08 20.33
N ILE A 71 3.92 -8.73 20.53
CA ILE A 71 3.31 -7.52 20.00
C ILE A 71 2.71 -6.71 21.13
N GLU A 72 2.84 -5.41 21.06
CA GLU A 72 2.27 -4.47 22.01
C GLU A 72 1.61 -3.30 21.29
N LYS A 73 0.55 -2.77 21.90
CA LYS A 73 -0.14 -1.58 21.42
C LYS A 73 0.57 -0.35 22.00
N ILE A 74 1.16 0.48 21.15
CA ILE A 74 1.84 1.70 21.60
C ILE A 74 0.98 2.96 21.48
N ALA A 75 -0.05 2.95 20.65
CA ALA A 75 -1.05 4.02 20.57
C ALA A 75 -2.39 3.48 20.10
N GLU A 76 -3.48 4.05 20.60
CA GLU A 76 -4.86 3.77 20.16
C GLU A 76 -5.69 5.05 20.07
N GLY A 77 -6.88 4.96 19.46
CA GLY A 77 -7.77 6.10 19.26
C GLY A 77 -7.20 7.14 18.28
N LEU A 78 -6.37 6.68 17.35
CA LEU A 78 -5.93 7.45 16.20
C LEU A 78 -7.05 7.54 15.15
N LYS A 79 -6.90 8.37 14.12
CA LYS A 79 -7.87 8.48 13.03
C LYS A 79 -7.22 8.07 11.71
N HIS A 80 -7.33 6.79 11.35
CA HIS A 80 -6.70 6.18 10.17
C HIS A 80 -5.18 6.45 10.12
N PRO A 81 -4.38 5.84 11.03
CA PRO A 81 -2.92 5.91 10.96
C PRO A 81 -2.44 5.20 9.69
N ARG A 82 -1.73 5.92 8.82
CA ARG A 82 -1.32 5.41 7.50
C ARG A 82 0.17 5.20 7.40
N GLN A 83 0.98 6.07 7.97
CA GLN A 83 2.43 5.97 7.94
C GLN A 83 3.00 6.23 9.31
N VAL A 84 4.09 5.56 9.62
CA VAL A 84 4.90 5.76 10.83
C VAL A 84 6.32 6.12 10.43
N TYR A 85 6.94 7.03 11.16
CA TYR A 85 8.31 7.47 10.96
C TYR A 85 9.02 7.67 12.31
N VAL A 86 10.21 7.11 12.47
CA VAL A 86 10.95 7.19 13.73
C VAL A 86 11.98 8.31 13.65
N LEU A 87 11.85 9.28 14.56
CA LEU A 87 12.75 10.42 14.70
C LEU A 87 14.09 10.03 15.37
N PRO A 88 15.14 10.87 15.22
CA PRO A 88 16.45 10.60 15.81
C PRO A 88 16.47 10.39 17.33
N ASN A 89 15.51 10.97 18.05
CA ASN A 89 15.34 10.81 19.52
C ASN A 89 14.40 9.63 19.89
N ASN A 90 14.01 8.80 18.91
CA ASN A 90 13.07 7.69 19.05
C ASN A 90 11.61 8.07 19.29
N ASP A 91 11.24 9.34 19.16
CA ASP A 91 9.84 9.69 18.99
C ASP A 91 9.30 9.13 17.67
N VAL A 92 8.01 8.83 17.61
CA VAL A 92 7.37 8.27 16.43
C VAL A 92 6.36 9.26 15.89
N LEU A 93 6.51 9.64 14.63
CA LEU A 93 5.50 10.40 13.89
C LEU A 93 4.52 9.45 13.22
N VAL A 94 3.24 9.80 13.26
CA VAL A 94 2.15 9.06 12.64
C VAL A 94 1.36 9.99 11.74
N ALA A 95 1.29 9.67 10.44
CA ALA A 95 0.38 10.36 9.53
C ALA A 95 -1.04 9.77 9.68
N GLU A 96 -1.97 10.61 10.09
CA GLU A 96 -3.38 10.24 10.24
C GLU A 96 -4.20 10.81 9.09
N SER A 97 -4.68 9.96 8.17
CA SER A 97 -5.39 10.40 6.97
C SER A 97 -6.21 9.27 6.34
N ASN A 98 -7.29 9.63 5.65
CA ASN A 98 -8.12 8.68 4.89
C ASN A 98 -8.45 9.19 3.48
N GLY A 99 -7.58 10.02 2.93
CA GLY A 99 -7.71 10.62 1.61
C GLY A 99 -8.53 11.91 1.60
N PRO A 100 -8.37 12.69 0.53
CA PRO A 100 -9.13 13.91 0.33
C PRO A 100 -10.61 13.61 0.07
N ALA A 101 -11.47 14.58 0.33
CA ALA A 101 -12.90 14.49 0.00
C ALA A 101 -13.07 14.14 -1.49
N LYS A 102 -13.71 13.02 -1.77
CA LYS A 102 -13.93 12.56 -3.15
C LYS A 102 -15.07 13.35 -3.79
N LYS A 103 -14.83 13.83 -5.00
CA LYS A 103 -15.92 14.30 -5.85
C LYS A 103 -16.81 13.09 -6.19
N LEU A 104 -18.12 13.19 -5.93
CA LEU A 104 -19.05 12.13 -6.31
C LEU A 104 -19.07 11.98 -7.83
N ILE A 105 -18.50 10.91 -8.32
CA ILE A 105 -18.63 10.50 -9.71
C ILE A 105 -19.82 9.54 -9.76
N PHE A 106 -20.91 9.96 -10.41
CA PHE A 106 -22.11 9.13 -10.57
C PHE A 106 -21.87 8.00 -11.57
N ARG A 107 -21.12 6.97 -11.12
CA ARG A 107 -21.05 5.67 -11.81
C ARG A 107 -21.61 4.61 -10.85
N PRO A 108 -22.52 3.71 -11.29
CA PRO A 108 -23.10 2.68 -10.40
C PRO A 108 -22.06 1.88 -9.64
N LYS A 109 -20.93 1.60 -10.27
CA LYS A 109 -19.78 0.90 -9.68
C LYS A 109 -19.14 1.68 -8.53
N GLU A 110 -18.97 3.00 -8.67
CA GLU A 110 -18.38 3.86 -7.65
C GLU A 110 -19.27 3.96 -6.39
N LEU A 111 -20.60 3.97 -6.60
CA LEU A 111 -21.58 3.93 -5.50
C LEU A 111 -21.48 2.63 -4.71
N ILE A 112 -21.41 1.48 -5.38
CA ILE A 112 -21.25 0.17 -4.75
C ILE A 112 -19.92 0.11 -4.01
N MET A 113 -18.83 0.56 -4.63
CA MET A 113 -17.51 0.60 -4.00
C MET A 113 -17.45 1.50 -2.77
N GLY A 114 -18.13 2.63 -2.78
CA GLY A 114 -18.23 3.53 -1.61
C GLY A 114 -18.94 2.87 -0.42
N MET A 115 -20.04 2.17 -0.67
CA MET A 115 -20.75 1.41 0.37
C MET A 115 -19.88 0.26 0.92
N VAL A 116 -19.20 -0.44 0.04
CA VAL A 116 -18.30 -1.54 0.37
C VAL A 116 -17.10 -1.07 1.22
N GLN A 117 -16.47 0.03 0.85
CA GLN A 117 -15.38 0.62 1.62
C GLN A 117 -15.83 1.06 3.03
N LYS A 118 -17.03 1.61 3.13
CA LYS A 118 -17.60 2.01 4.41
C LYS A 118 -17.85 0.81 5.34
N SER A 119 -18.34 -0.30 4.81
CA SER A 119 -18.63 -1.50 5.61
C SER A 119 -17.36 -2.22 6.10
N SER A 120 -16.23 -2.09 5.41
CA SER A 120 -14.94 -2.72 5.77
C SER A 120 -14.07 -1.92 6.74
N GLY A 121 -14.59 -0.83 7.33
CA GLY A 121 -13.80 0.03 8.21
C GLY A 121 -12.86 0.99 7.46
N LYS A 122 -12.85 0.97 6.14
CA LYS A 122 -12.05 1.89 5.29
C LYS A 122 -12.73 3.26 5.09
N GLY A 123 -13.96 3.42 5.59
CA GLY A 123 -14.71 4.67 5.50
C GLY A 123 -14.48 5.56 6.72
N GLY A 124 -14.78 6.85 6.57
CA GLY A 124 -14.67 7.85 7.64
C GLY A 124 -13.72 8.99 7.29
N GLU A 125 -13.69 9.99 8.15
CA GLU A 125 -12.77 11.11 8.01
C GLU A 125 -11.42 10.75 8.61
N GLY A 126 -10.33 11.01 7.89
CA GLY A 126 -8.96 10.92 8.43
C GLY A 126 -8.66 12.03 9.45
N GLY A 127 -7.60 11.86 10.21
CA GLY A 127 -7.14 12.87 11.16
C GLY A 127 -6.64 14.15 10.50
N ASN A 128 -6.15 14.07 9.26
CA ASN A 128 -5.55 15.17 8.51
C ASN A 128 -4.48 15.93 9.32
N ARG A 129 -3.61 15.16 10.00
CA ARG A 129 -2.58 15.68 10.90
C ARG A 129 -1.40 14.71 10.98
N ILE A 130 -0.31 15.20 11.54
CA ILE A 130 0.80 14.37 12.04
C ILE A 130 0.71 14.32 13.55
N THR A 131 0.66 13.13 14.11
CA THR A 131 0.69 12.87 15.55
C THR A 131 2.08 12.41 15.97
N LEU A 132 2.59 12.93 17.07
CA LEU A 132 3.84 12.48 17.68
C LEU A 132 3.50 11.55 18.85
N LEU A 133 4.16 10.40 18.89
CA LEU A 133 4.14 9.47 20.02
C LEU A 133 5.51 9.52 20.71
N ARG A 134 5.51 9.80 22.00
CA ARG A 134 6.72 9.82 22.84
C ARG A 134 6.61 8.80 23.94
N ASN A 135 7.66 8.00 24.11
CA ASN A 135 7.76 7.07 25.23
C ASN A 135 8.53 7.73 26.39
N THR A 136 7.85 7.92 27.51
CA THR A 136 8.44 8.46 28.73
C THR A 136 8.37 7.39 29.83
N GLY A 137 9.48 6.69 30.07
CA GLY A 137 9.55 5.67 31.12
C GLY A 137 8.61 4.48 30.92
N GLY A 138 8.35 4.07 29.70
CA GLY A 138 7.45 2.96 29.35
C GLY A 138 5.99 3.37 29.10
N LYS A 139 5.67 4.64 29.31
CA LYS A 139 4.35 5.21 29.00
C LYS A 139 4.40 6.00 27.70
N TRP A 140 3.49 5.68 26.78
CA TRP A 140 3.35 6.40 25.53
C TRP A 140 2.38 7.59 25.67
N GLU A 141 2.83 8.74 25.22
CA GLU A 141 2.07 9.99 25.18
C GLU A 141 1.83 10.41 23.74
N LYS A 142 0.66 11.00 23.46
CA LYS A 142 0.28 11.49 22.12
C LYS A 142 0.21 13.01 22.11
N HIS A 143 0.82 13.61 21.08
CA HIS A 143 0.75 15.04 20.82
C HIS A 143 0.33 15.29 19.37
N THR A 144 -0.47 16.31 19.09
CA THR A 144 -0.70 16.79 17.73
C THR A 144 0.56 17.54 17.28
N PHE A 145 1.38 16.91 16.43
CA PHE A 145 2.66 17.46 16.05
C PHE A 145 2.54 18.52 14.94
N ILE A 146 1.74 18.23 13.92
CA ILE A 146 1.35 19.21 12.89
C ILE A 146 -0.14 19.04 12.65
N ALA A 147 -0.89 20.10 12.86
CA ALA A 147 -2.33 20.15 12.61
C ALA A 147 -2.63 20.51 11.13
N GLN A 148 -3.80 20.08 10.64
CA GLN A 148 -4.39 20.55 9.38
C GLN A 148 -3.51 20.34 8.13
N VAL A 149 -2.97 19.13 7.97
CA VAL A 149 -2.30 18.71 6.73
C VAL A 149 -3.28 17.98 5.83
N ASN A 150 -3.38 18.38 4.56
CA ASN A 150 -4.31 17.74 3.61
C ASN A 150 -3.91 16.30 3.30
N SER A 151 -4.54 15.34 3.98
CA SER A 151 -4.33 13.91 3.76
C SER A 151 -2.86 13.53 3.69
N PRO A 152 -2.07 13.71 4.78
CA PRO A 152 -0.65 13.38 4.80
C PRO A 152 -0.43 11.88 4.66
N PHE A 153 0.67 11.51 3.99
CA PHE A 153 1.11 10.12 3.92
C PHE A 153 2.62 9.99 4.13
N GLY A 154 3.44 10.46 3.19
CA GLY A 154 4.89 10.34 3.27
C GLY A 154 5.49 11.28 4.31
N ILE A 155 6.44 10.78 5.09
CA ILE A 155 7.19 11.53 6.11
C ILE A 155 8.68 11.24 5.94
N GLN A 156 9.51 12.28 5.89
CA GLN A 156 10.96 12.16 5.90
C GLN A 156 11.59 13.32 6.67
N LEU A 157 12.74 13.07 7.29
CA LEU A 157 13.57 14.09 7.93
C LEU A 157 14.94 14.13 7.26
N THR A 158 15.37 15.30 6.83
CA THR A 158 16.73 15.55 6.33
C THR A 158 17.32 16.73 7.09
N GLY A 159 18.38 16.48 7.89
CA GLY A 159 18.89 17.49 8.80
C GLY A 159 17.80 18.02 9.73
N ASN A 160 17.54 19.32 9.68
CA ASN A 160 16.51 19.99 10.47
C ASN A 160 15.25 20.33 9.65
N THR A 161 15.04 19.65 8.54
CA THR A 161 13.87 19.84 7.68
C THR A 161 13.00 18.58 7.69
N LEU A 162 11.77 18.72 8.17
CA LEU A 162 10.76 17.67 8.09
C LEU A 162 9.94 17.84 6.82
N TRP A 163 9.87 16.78 6.03
CA TRP A 163 9.16 16.72 4.77
C TRP A 163 7.89 15.90 4.91
N ILE A 164 6.79 16.45 4.44
CA ILE A 164 5.47 15.78 4.42
C ILE A 164 4.97 15.76 2.98
N ALA A 165 4.72 14.56 2.44
CA ALA A 165 4.00 14.39 1.20
C ALA A 165 2.50 14.23 1.49
N SER A 166 1.73 15.22 1.10
CA SER A 166 0.27 15.26 1.19
C SER A 166 -0.37 14.71 -0.09
N ALA A 167 -1.69 14.69 -0.15
CA ALA A 167 -2.41 14.18 -1.32
C ALA A 167 -2.09 14.94 -2.63
N ASP A 168 -1.61 16.17 -2.56
CA ASP A 168 -1.42 17.08 -3.69
C ASP A 168 -0.15 17.94 -3.64
N SER A 169 0.64 17.85 -2.58
CA SER A 169 1.83 18.69 -2.41
C SER A 169 2.91 18.04 -1.55
N LEU A 170 4.16 18.44 -1.81
CA LEU A 170 5.31 18.21 -0.95
C LEU A 170 5.57 19.47 -0.13
N ILE A 171 5.52 19.31 1.20
CA ILE A 171 5.58 20.41 2.16
C ILE A 171 6.80 20.21 3.06
N LYS A 172 7.54 21.25 3.36
CA LYS A 172 8.61 21.24 4.35
C LYS A 172 8.28 22.08 5.57
N TYR A 173 8.77 21.63 6.71
CA TYR A 173 8.62 22.27 8.01
C TYR A 173 9.99 22.37 8.70
N PRO A 174 10.29 23.44 9.46
CA PRO A 174 11.44 23.45 10.34
C PRO A 174 11.22 22.41 11.45
N TYR A 175 12.28 21.70 11.83
CA TYR A 175 12.24 20.67 12.87
C TYR A 175 13.36 20.88 13.88
N GLN A 176 13.04 20.75 15.16
CA GLN A 176 13.99 20.69 16.26
C GLN A 176 13.76 19.42 17.08
N THR A 177 14.84 18.72 17.40
CA THR A 177 14.76 17.51 18.21
C THR A 177 14.18 17.80 19.59
N GLY A 178 13.16 17.03 19.97
CA GLY A 178 12.52 17.14 21.29
C GLY A 178 11.29 18.04 21.36
N GLU A 179 10.96 18.79 20.30
CA GLU A 179 9.68 19.51 20.24
C GLU A 179 8.50 18.54 20.16
N THR A 180 7.34 18.95 20.64
CA THR A 180 6.10 18.18 20.65
C THR A 180 5.05 18.73 19.71
N GLU A 181 5.30 19.89 19.11
CA GLU A 181 4.41 20.59 18.20
C GLU A 181 5.21 21.48 17.26
N ILE A 182 4.85 21.50 15.99
CA ILE A 182 5.32 22.49 15.00
C ILE A 182 4.16 23.43 14.69
N THR A 183 4.26 24.67 15.13
CA THR A 183 3.27 25.73 14.86
C THR A 183 3.64 26.58 13.67
N ALA A 184 4.89 26.51 13.20
CA ALA A 184 5.33 27.21 12.00
C ALA A 184 4.53 26.73 10.78
N PRO A 185 4.13 27.64 9.86
CA PRO A 185 3.45 27.25 8.64
C PRO A 185 4.36 26.39 7.77
N GLY A 186 3.80 25.36 7.14
CA GLY A 186 4.51 24.57 6.14
C GLY A 186 4.73 25.37 4.86
N GLU A 187 5.90 25.19 4.26
CA GLU A 187 6.22 25.73 2.94
C GLU A 187 5.99 24.67 1.86
N VAL A 188 5.10 24.95 0.91
CA VAL A 188 4.91 24.06 -0.25
C VAL A 188 6.10 24.19 -1.18
N VAL A 189 6.84 23.08 -1.35
CA VAL A 189 8.04 23.04 -2.18
C VAL A 189 7.71 22.73 -3.63
N THR A 190 6.78 21.79 -3.85
CA THR A 190 6.29 21.45 -5.19
C THR A 190 4.88 20.87 -5.13
N GLN A 191 4.12 21.07 -6.21
CA GLN A 191 2.81 20.44 -6.37
C GLN A 191 2.99 18.99 -6.86
N LEU A 192 2.23 18.09 -6.26
CA LEU A 192 2.14 16.69 -6.64
C LEU A 192 0.83 16.43 -7.37
N PRO A 193 0.74 15.40 -8.22
CA PRO A 193 -0.50 15.07 -8.89
C PRO A 193 -1.63 14.80 -7.88
N GLY A 194 -2.59 15.69 -7.82
CA GLY A 194 -3.79 15.66 -6.99
C GLY A 194 -5.03 15.68 -7.86
N GLY A 195 -5.90 16.67 -7.63
CA GLY A 195 -7.09 16.94 -8.43
C GLY A 195 -8.35 16.24 -7.92
N PRO A 196 -9.48 16.41 -8.63
CA PRO A 196 -10.80 16.06 -8.11
C PRO A 196 -11.06 14.54 -8.05
N ILE A 197 -10.33 13.74 -8.83
CA ILE A 197 -10.48 12.27 -8.83
C ILE A 197 -9.51 11.64 -7.83
N ASN A 198 -8.24 11.93 -7.94
CA ASN A 198 -7.13 11.46 -7.08
C ASN A 198 -7.33 10.04 -6.49
N HIS A 199 -7.55 9.06 -7.39
CA HIS A 199 -7.95 7.68 -7.03
C HIS A 199 -6.96 7.02 -6.06
N HIS A 200 -5.68 6.97 -6.43
CA HIS A 200 -4.59 6.60 -5.52
C HIS A 200 -3.96 7.90 -4.98
N TRP A 201 -4.50 8.37 -3.88
CA TRP A 201 -4.16 9.68 -3.31
C TRP A 201 -2.86 9.66 -2.48
N THR A 202 -2.44 8.50 -2.00
CA THR A 202 -1.23 8.36 -1.19
C THR A 202 0.02 8.80 -1.96
N LYS A 203 0.94 9.44 -1.24
CA LYS A 203 2.23 9.90 -1.76
C LYS A 203 3.30 9.39 -0.81
N SER A 204 3.86 8.20 -1.10
CA SER A 204 5.00 7.69 -0.35
C SER A 204 6.22 8.57 -0.59
N LEU A 205 7.08 8.70 0.41
CA LEU A 205 8.20 9.62 0.39
C LEU A 205 9.47 8.94 0.91
N LEU A 206 10.57 9.13 0.19
CA LEU A 206 11.89 8.64 0.58
C LEU A 206 12.95 9.69 0.18
N ALA A 207 13.83 10.05 1.11
CA ALA A 207 14.97 10.90 0.81
C ALA A 207 16.15 10.09 0.23
N SER A 208 16.96 10.70 -0.64
CA SER A 208 18.27 10.16 -0.98
C SER A 208 19.17 10.10 0.26
N PRO A 209 20.18 9.23 0.28
CA PRO A 209 21.08 9.10 1.44
C PRO A 209 21.78 10.41 1.83
N ASP A 210 22.05 11.30 0.87
CA ASP A 210 22.63 12.62 1.09
C ASP A 210 21.60 13.72 1.38
N GLY A 211 20.30 13.39 1.31
CA GLY A 211 19.20 14.33 1.53
C GLY A 211 18.97 15.35 0.41
N SER A 212 19.71 15.29 -0.70
CA SER A 212 19.61 16.26 -1.80
C SER A 212 18.40 16.04 -2.69
N LYS A 213 17.84 14.83 -2.70
CA LYS A 213 16.68 14.41 -3.50
C LYS A 213 15.61 13.77 -2.65
N LEU A 214 14.38 13.89 -3.09
CA LEU A 214 13.21 13.24 -2.53
C LEU A 214 12.51 12.43 -3.62
N TYR A 215 12.21 11.17 -3.34
CA TYR A 215 11.49 10.28 -4.23
C TYR A 215 10.05 10.14 -3.75
N VAL A 216 9.10 10.40 -4.65
CA VAL A 216 7.67 10.40 -4.33
C VAL A 216 6.95 9.36 -5.18
N GLY A 217 6.38 8.36 -4.53
CA GLY A 217 5.50 7.39 -5.20
C GLY A 217 4.13 8.00 -5.46
N VAL A 218 3.70 8.01 -6.71
CA VAL A 218 2.42 8.58 -7.16
C VAL A 218 1.63 7.52 -7.91
N GLY A 219 0.55 7.04 -7.31
CA GLY A 219 -0.30 6.04 -7.93
C GLY A 219 -1.17 6.59 -9.06
N SER A 220 -1.69 5.69 -9.89
CA SER A 220 -2.59 6.00 -11.01
C SER A 220 -3.88 6.66 -10.54
N ASN A 221 -4.55 7.35 -11.46
CA ASN A 221 -5.85 7.97 -11.22
C ASN A 221 -7.03 7.07 -11.55
N SER A 222 -6.76 5.84 -11.93
CA SER A 222 -7.74 4.86 -12.39
C SER A 222 -7.21 3.42 -12.23
N ASN A 223 -8.03 2.43 -12.52
CA ASN A 223 -7.57 1.05 -12.62
C ASN A 223 -6.77 0.81 -13.92
N ILE A 224 -7.35 1.19 -15.06
CA ILE A 224 -6.78 1.01 -16.40
C ILE A 224 -7.09 2.19 -17.34
N THR A 225 -6.94 3.42 -16.89
CA THR A 225 -7.20 4.65 -17.69
C THR A 225 -8.67 4.98 -17.95
N GLU A 226 -9.61 4.53 -17.12
CA GLU A 226 -11.05 4.82 -17.28
C GLU A 226 -11.39 6.32 -17.22
N ASN A 227 -10.48 7.12 -16.69
CA ASN A 227 -10.62 8.59 -16.65
C ASN A 227 -9.86 9.29 -17.77
N GLY A 228 -9.38 8.52 -18.76
CA GLY A 228 -8.57 8.99 -19.88
C GLY A 228 -7.07 9.06 -19.55
N ILE A 229 -6.23 8.87 -20.57
CA ILE A 229 -4.77 8.84 -20.40
C ILE A 229 -4.22 10.20 -19.90
N GLY A 230 -4.85 11.31 -20.25
CA GLY A 230 -4.46 12.64 -19.77
C GLY A 230 -4.64 12.83 -18.26
N ALA A 231 -5.54 12.06 -17.63
CA ALA A 231 -5.70 12.07 -16.17
C ALA A 231 -4.55 11.35 -15.44
N GLU A 232 -3.69 10.66 -16.17
CA GLU A 232 -2.54 9.92 -15.66
C GLU A 232 -1.21 10.69 -15.80
N ASP A 233 -1.26 11.96 -16.16
CA ASP A 233 -0.05 12.78 -16.27
C ASP A 233 0.72 12.79 -14.95
N ARG A 234 2.03 12.43 -15.01
CA ARG A 234 2.95 12.27 -13.87
C ARG A 234 2.44 11.29 -12.78
N ARG A 235 1.55 10.36 -13.13
CA ARG A 235 1.01 9.30 -12.26
C ARG A 235 1.49 7.93 -12.68
N ALA A 236 1.18 6.91 -11.89
CA ALA A 236 1.74 5.57 -12.00
C ALA A 236 3.27 5.63 -12.13
N ALA A 237 3.89 6.41 -11.26
CA ALA A 237 5.27 6.83 -11.37
C ALA A 237 5.94 7.06 -10.01
N ILE A 238 7.25 7.05 -10.01
CA ILE A 238 8.05 7.63 -8.93
C ILE A 238 8.63 8.94 -9.47
N LEU A 239 8.36 10.03 -8.78
CA LEU A 239 8.92 11.34 -9.07
C LEU A 239 10.20 11.54 -8.25
N GLU A 240 11.21 12.14 -8.85
CA GLU A 240 12.38 12.67 -8.15
C GLU A 240 12.21 14.19 -8.02
N VAL A 241 12.36 14.71 -6.83
CA VAL A 241 12.25 16.13 -6.51
C VAL A 241 13.58 16.62 -5.94
N ASP A 242 14.12 17.69 -6.48
CA ASP A 242 15.29 18.38 -5.93
C ASP A 242 14.91 19.09 -4.63
N ALA A 243 15.56 18.74 -3.52
CA ALA A 243 15.19 19.25 -2.21
C ALA A 243 15.43 20.77 -2.04
N ALA A 244 16.39 21.33 -2.77
CA ALA A 244 16.72 22.76 -2.69
C ALA A 244 15.80 23.62 -3.55
N THR A 245 15.45 23.17 -4.74
CA THR A 245 14.74 23.96 -5.75
C THR A 245 13.27 23.59 -5.92
N GLY A 246 12.85 22.38 -5.49
CA GLY A 246 11.52 21.82 -5.75
C GLY A 246 11.32 21.36 -7.19
N ALA A 247 12.32 21.45 -8.05
CA ALA A 247 12.23 20.96 -9.42
C ALA A 247 11.99 19.44 -9.42
N SER A 248 11.04 18.96 -10.22
CA SER A 248 10.66 17.55 -10.23
C SER A 248 10.62 16.96 -11.63
N ARG A 249 11.00 15.67 -11.72
CA ARG A 249 10.94 14.87 -12.94
C ARG A 249 10.39 13.48 -12.66
N ILE A 250 9.98 12.78 -13.69
CA ILE A 250 9.66 11.35 -13.58
C ILE A 250 10.97 10.58 -13.48
N PHE A 251 11.16 9.85 -12.36
CA PHE A 251 12.32 8.96 -12.17
C PHE A 251 12.07 7.60 -12.84
N ALA A 252 10.89 7.02 -12.59
CA ALA A 252 10.44 5.78 -13.21
C ALA A 252 8.93 5.81 -13.43
N SER A 253 8.41 5.06 -14.40
CA SER A 253 7.00 5.07 -14.80
C SER A 253 6.44 3.67 -15.04
N GLY A 254 5.13 3.56 -15.23
CA GLY A 254 4.44 2.30 -15.44
C GLY A 254 4.28 1.45 -14.17
N LEU A 255 4.50 2.02 -13.01
CA LEU A 255 4.27 1.43 -11.68
C LEU A 255 2.87 1.86 -11.23
N ARG A 256 1.86 1.01 -11.40
CA ARG A 256 0.45 1.43 -11.22
C ARG A 256 0.18 2.19 -9.92
N ASN A 257 0.59 1.65 -8.80
CA ASN A 257 0.48 2.33 -7.50
C ASN A 257 1.69 1.98 -6.63
N PRO A 258 2.83 2.67 -6.79
CA PRO A 258 4.01 2.48 -5.97
C PRO A 258 3.78 3.09 -4.59
N THR A 259 3.89 2.28 -3.55
CA THR A 259 3.60 2.68 -2.18
C THR A 259 4.85 2.62 -1.29
N GLY A 260 5.16 1.56 -0.60
CA GLY A 260 6.35 1.52 0.25
C GLY A 260 7.65 1.70 -0.56
N LEU A 261 8.40 2.79 -0.29
CA LEU A 261 9.69 3.08 -0.91
C LEU A 261 10.80 2.93 0.13
N GLN A 262 11.88 2.21 -0.21
CA GLN A 262 13.06 2.09 0.66
C GLN A 262 14.35 1.83 -0.14
N TRP A 263 15.49 2.23 0.42
CA TRP A 263 16.81 1.83 -0.05
C TRP A 263 17.15 0.44 0.47
N GLU A 264 17.51 -0.48 -0.43
CA GLU A 264 18.01 -1.79 -0.03
C GLU A 264 19.44 -1.63 0.52
N PRO A 265 19.71 -2.08 1.77
CA PRO A 265 20.93 -1.70 2.48
C PRO A 265 22.23 -2.20 1.86
N GLN A 266 22.23 -3.36 1.17
CA GLN A 266 23.45 -3.96 0.61
C GLN A 266 23.79 -3.40 -0.76
N SER A 267 22.78 -3.24 -1.64
CA SER A 267 22.97 -2.77 -3.02
C SER A 267 22.83 -1.25 -3.17
N GLY A 268 22.23 -0.57 -2.20
CA GLY A 268 21.90 0.84 -2.29
C GLY A 268 20.84 1.17 -3.34
N LYS A 269 20.13 0.17 -3.88
CA LYS A 269 19.08 0.38 -4.88
C LYS A 269 17.78 0.84 -4.22
N LEU A 270 17.05 1.70 -4.93
CA LEU A 270 15.68 2.04 -4.59
C LEU A 270 14.77 0.84 -4.85
N TRP A 271 13.96 0.47 -3.87
CA TRP A 271 12.93 -0.54 -3.97
C TRP A 271 11.55 0.05 -3.72
N ALA A 272 10.56 -0.55 -4.37
CA ALA A 272 9.14 -0.22 -4.19
C ALA A 272 8.31 -1.49 -4.05
N VAL A 273 7.22 -1.42 -3.30
CA VAL A 273 6.08 -2.32 -3.43
C VAL A 273 5.00 -1.64 -4.25
N VAL A 274 4.34 -2.42 -5.12
CA VAL A 274 3.40 -1.88 -6.11
C VAL A 274 2.12 -2.68 -6.12
N ASN A 275 0.99 -1.95 -6.02
CA ASN A 275 -0.33 -2.53 -6.22
C ASN A 275 -0.66 -2.53 -7.70
N GLU A 276 -0.86 -3.71 -8.26
CA GLU A 276 -1.17 -3.92 -9.66
C GLU A 276 -2.67 -3.73 -9.99
N ARG A 277 -3.01 -3.88 -11.27
CA ARG A 277 -4.37 -3.68 -11.75
C ARG A 277 -5.33 -4.75 -11.28
N ASP A 278 -6.58 -4.34 -11.16
CA ASP A 278 -7.70 -5.17 -10.72
C ASP A 278 -8.57 -5.67 -11.89
N GLU A 279 -9.53 -6.54 -11.61
CA GLU A 279 -10.70 -6.86 -12.46
C GLU A 279 -10.42 -7.76 -13.68
N ILE A 280 -9.36 -8.55 -13.66
CA ILE A 280 -9.11 -9.60 -14.65
C ILE A 280 -8.97 -10.99 -14.03
N GLY A 281 -9.57 -11.18 -12.87
CA GLY A 281 -9.67 -12.44 -12.14
C GLY A 281 -9.12 -12.40 -10.74
N SER A 282 -9.46 -13.38 -9.93
CA SER A 282 -8.93 -13.53 -8.57
C SER A 282 -7.43 -13.80 -8.55
N ASP A 283 -6.87 -14.34 -9.61
CA ASP A 283 -5.46 -14.75 -9.72
C ASP A 283 -4.59 -13.81 -10.56
N LEU A 284 -5.14 -12.68 -11.02
CA LEU A 284 -4.43 -11.64 -11.75
C LEU A 284 -4.81 -10.24 -11.29
N VAL A 285 -3.85 -9.36 -11.15
CA VAL A 285 -2.40 -9.47 -11.39
C VAL A 285 -1.73 -9.61 -10.04
N PRO A 286 -0.64 -10.38 -9.89
CA PRO A 286 0.13 -10.35 -8.67
C PRO A 286 0.66 -8.95 -8.38
N ASP A 287 0.44 -8.46 -7.17
CA ASP A 287 1.18 -7.33 -6.64
C ASP A 287 2.65 -7.73 -6.49
N TYR A 288 3.55 -6.76 -6.43
CA TYR A 288 4.97 -7.08 -6.47
C TYR A 288 5.84 -6.11 -5.67
N MET A 289 7.07 -6.56 -5.40
CA MET A 289 8.17 -5.70 -5.00
C MET A 289 9.26 -5.73 -6.07
N THR A 290 9.90 -4.60 -6.30
CA THR A 290 10.91 -4.47 -7.36
C THR A 290 11.96 -3.41 -7.04
N SER A 291 13.19 -3.65 -7.51
CA SER A 291 14.19 -2.60 -7.62
C SER A 291 13.81 -1.61 -8.72
N VAL A 292 13.90 -0.33 -8.44
CA VAL A 292 13.47 0.72 -9.37
C VAL A 292 14.67 1.28 -10.12
N GLN A 293 14.61 1.21 -11.45
CA GLN A 293 15.63 1.73 -12.34
C GLN A 293 15.26 3.16 -12.79
N GLU A 294 16.24 4.05 -12.79
CA GLU A 294 16.06 5.38 -13.36
C GLU A 294 15.68 5.26 -14.84
N HIS A 295 14.67 6.03 -15.27
CA HIS A 295 14.03 5.96 -16.59
C HIS A 295 13.37 4.61 -16.93
N GLY A 296 13.23 3.70 -15.95
CA GLY A 296 12.56 2.42 -16.13
C GLY A 296 11.06 2.58 -16.38
N PHE A 297 10.52 1.69 -17.22
CA PHE A 297 9.08 1.57 -17.48
C PHE A 297 8.62 0.16 -17.08
N TYR A 298 7.58 0.07 -16.22
CA TYR A 298 7.12 -1.19 -15.61
C TYR A 298 5.78 -1.69 -16.16
N GLY A 299 5.31 -1.12 -17.27
CA GLY A 299 4.24 -1.66 -18.11
C GLY A 299 2.89 -0.96 -18.01
N TRP A 300 2.42 -0.58 -16.82
CA TRP A 300 1.11 0.04 -16.67
C TRP A 300 0.99 1.36 -17.47
N PRO A 301 -0.11 1.62 -18.21
CA PRO A 301 -1.33 0.82 -18.29
C PRO A 301 -1.34 -0.24 -19.40
N TYR A 302 -0.33 -0.29 -20.28
CA TYR A 302 -0.35 -1.05 -21.53
C TYR A 302 -0.01 -2.52 -21.38
N SER A 303 0.68 -2.87 -20.30
CA SER A 303 0.99 -4.26 -19.93
C SER A 303 1.04 -4.40 -18.41
N TYR A 304 1.02 -5.63 -17.92
CA TYR A 304 1.14 -5.97 -16.52
C TYR A 304 2.22 -7.03 -16.32
N TYR A 305 2.83 -7.04 -15.17
CA TYR A 305 3.92 -7.94 -14.76
C TYR A 305 4.95 -8.18 -15.89
N GLY A 306 5.53 -7.09 -16.38
CA GLY A 306 6.41 -7.06 -17.56
C GLY A 306 5.62 -6.86 -18.85
N GLN A 307 5.82 -7.76 -19.82
CA GLN A 307 5.32 -7.59 -21.19
C GLN A 307 3.98 -8.28 -21.48
N HIS A 308 3.20 -8.64 -20.45
CA HIS A 308 1.86 -9.20 -20.66
C HIS A 308 0.90 -8.09 -21.06
N VAL A 309 0.49 -8.05 -22.34
CA VAL A 309 -0.35 -6.98 -22.90
C VAL A 309 -1.69 -6.90 -22.20
N ASP A 310 -2.10 -5.69 -21.77
CA ASP A 310 -3.47 -5.42 -21.37
C ASP A 310 -4.31 -5.01 -22.60
N GLU A 311 -5.07 -5.94 -23.13
CA GLU A 311 -5.85 -5.75 -24.35
C GLU A 311 -7.01 -4.74 -24.19
N ARG A 312 -7.36 -4.39 -22.97
CA ARG A 312 -8.45 -3.43 -22.65
C ARG A 312 -8.00 -1.98 -22.80
N VAL A 313 -6.70 -1.70 -22.82
CA VAL A 313 -6.16 -0.34 -22.92
C VAL A 313 -6.01 0.06 -24.40
N LYS A 314 -6.60 1.20 -24.78
CA LYS A 314 -6.60 1.72 -26.14
C LYS A 314 -6.17 3.19 -26.16
N PRO A 315 -5.39 3.62 -27.16
CA PRO A 315 -4.74 2.79 -28.19
C PRO A 315 -3.61 1.93 -27.61
N PRO A 316 -3.29 0.79 -28.23
CA PRO A 316 -2.17 -0.04 -27.78
C PRO A 316 -0.83 0.68 -28.03
N ARG A 317 0.17 0.39 -27.20
CA ARG A 317 1.53 0.93 -27.27
C ARG A 317 2.57 -0.20 -27.25
N PRO A 318 2.69 -0.99 -28.33
CA PRO A 318 3.64 -2.11 -28.39
C PRO A 318 5.09 -1.66 -28.19
N ASP A 319 5.42 -0.45 -28.58
CA ASP A 319 6.73 0.19 -28.36
C ASP A 319 7.07 0.38 -26.87
N LEU A 320 6.07 0.60 -26.01
CA LEU A 320 6.23 0.68 -24.56
C LEU A 320 6.20 -0.71 -23.92
N VAL A 321 5.34 -1.61 -24.41
CA VAL A 321 5.27 -2.98 -23.91
C VAL A 321 6.61 -3.70 -24.07
N GLU A 322 7.28 -3.52 -25.21
CA GLU A 322 8.60 -4.10 -25.47
C GLU A 322 9.67 -3.65 -24.45
N LYS A 323 9.54 -2.42 -23.94
CA LYS A 323 10.44 -1.83 -22.94
C LYS A 323 10.07 -2.15 -21.49
N ALA A 324 8.90 -2.77 -21.26
CA ALA A 324 8.39 -3.01 -19.92
C ALA A 324 9.30 -3.97 -19.13
N ILE A 325 9.77 -3.49 -17.99
CA ILE A 325 10.63 -4.25 -17.08
C ILE A 325 9.76 -5.22 -16.29
N LYS A 326 10.14 -6.50 -16.26
CA LYS A 326 9.53 -7.49 -15.37
C LYS A 326 9.93 -7.17 -13.92
N PRO A 327 8.98 -7.13 -12.97
CA PRO A 327 9.28 -6.97 -11.55
C PRO A 327 10.17 -8.09 -11.00
N ASP A 328 10.96 -7.76 -9.97
CA ASP A 328 11.89 -8.72 -9.36
C ASP A 328 11.19 -9.86 -8.59
N TYR A 329 10.03 -9.56 -7.95
CA TYR A 329 9.41 -10.53 -7.06
C TYR A 329 7.90 -10.26 -6.88
N ALA A 330 7.08 -11.23 -7.23
CA ALA A 330 5.65 -11.22 -6.98
C ALA A 330 5.33 -11.57 -5.52
N ILE A 331 4.31 -10.92 -4.95
CA ILE A 331 3.85 -11.16 -3.58
C ILE A 331 2.40 -11.68 -3.55
N SER A 332 1.96 -12.35 -4.62
CA SER A 332 0.63 -12.86 -4.84
C SER A 332 -0.40 -11.77 -5.26
N SER A 333 -1.54 -12.24 -5.78
CA SER A 333 -2.57 -11.35 -6.35
C SER A 333 -3.40 -10.67 -5.30
N HIS A 334 -3.58 -9.36 -5.48
CA HIS A 334 -4.51 -8.51 -4.75
C HIS A 334 -4.23 -8.37 -3.25
N VAL A 335 -3.00 -8.56 -2.79
CA VAL A 335 -2.64 -8.41 -1.37
C VAL A 335 -2.58 -6.94 -0.92
N ALA A 336 -2.52 -6.01 -1.88
CA ALA A 336 -2.45 -4.57 -1.66
C ALA A 336 -1.30 -4.17 -0.71
N PRO A 337 -0.03 -4.34 -1.14
CA PRO A 337 1.12 -3.96 -0.31
C PRO A 337 1.18 -2.44 -0.16
N LEU A 338 1.36 -1.93 1.06
CA LEU A 338 1.40 -0.50 1.35
C LEU A 338 2.66 -0.05 2.08
N GLY A 339 3.33 -0.93 2.80
CA GLY A 339 4.57 -0.64 3.52
C GLY A 339 5.69 -1.58 3.13
N LEU A 340 6.90 -1.07 3.11
CA LEU A 340 8.15 -1.80 2.88
C LEU A 340 9.16 -1.37 3.92
N LEU A 341 9.82 -2.32 4.59
CA LEU A 341 10.86 -2.06 5.57
C LEU A 341 11.98 -3.08 5.46
N PHE A 342 13.15 -2.69 4.95
CA PHE A 342 14.37 -3.50 5.07
C PHE A 342 14.84 -3.50 6.51
N TYR A 343 14.92 -4.69 7.10
CA TYR A 343 15.23 -4.83 8.52
C TYR A 343 16.73 -4.97 8.77
N THR A 344 17.26 -4.02 9.54
CA THR A 344 18.69 -3.97 9.91
C THR A 344 18.92 -4.05 11.44
N GLY A 345 17.85 -4.27 12.20
CA GLY A 345 17.89 -4.28 13.67
C GLY A 345 18.54 -5.53 14.28
N GLU A 346 19.00 -5.39 15.52
CA GLU A 346 19.59 -6.48 16.31
C GLU A 346 18.56 -7.24 17.16
N ASN A 347 17.38 -6.65 17.38
CA ASN A 347 16.36 -7.21 18.28
C ASN A 347 15.79 -8.54 17.77
N MET A 348 15.59 -8.65 16.46
CA MET A 348 15.05 -9.84 15.80
C MET A 348 16.01 -10.32 14.70
N PRO A 349 17.17 -10.89 15.07
CA PRO A 349 18.26 -11.18 14.14
C PRO A 349 17.89 -12.16 13.02
N GLN A 350 16.88 -13.02 13.23
CA GLN A 350 16.36 -13.93 12.21
C GLN A 350 15.72 -13.23 11.02
N TYR A 351 15.36 -11.94 11.14
CA TYR A 351 14.76 -11.13 10.07
C TYR A 351 15.75 -10.14 9.43
N ARG A 352 17.01 -10.16 9.84
CA ARG A 352 18.06 -9.43 9.12
C ARG A 352 18.17 -9.95 7.70
N ASP A 353 18.76 -9.15 6.83
CA ASP A 353 18.90 -9.47 5.42
C ASP A 353 17.58 -9.83 4.74
N GLY A 354 16.55 -9.03 5.04
CA GLY A 354 15.23 -9.18 4.45
C GLY A 354 14.36 -7.94 4.62
N ALA A 355 13.18 -8.00 4.05
CA ALA A 355 12.22 -6.93 4.05
C ALA A 355 10.89 -7.37 4.63
N PHE A 356 10.33 -6.57 5.55
CA PHE A 356 8.94 -6.66 5.93
C PHE A 356 8.08 -5.94 4.90
N VAL A 357 6.95 -6.54 4.53
CA VAL A 357 5.94 -5.99 3.66
C VAL A 357 4.59 -6.07 4.37
N SER A 358 3.89 -4.94 4.50
CA SER A 358 2.53 -4.92 4.99
C SER A 358 1.55 -5.11 3.84
N GLU A 359 0.63 -6.05 3.99
CA GLU A 359 -0.41 -6.37 3.03
C GLU A 359 -1.77 -5.94 3.59
N HIS A 360 -2.33 -4.87 3.00
CA HIS A 360 -3.60 -4.28 3.43
C HIS A 360 -4.79 -5.21 3.18
N GLY A 361 -4.69 -6.10 2.21
CA GLY A 361 -5.67 -7.12 1.92
C GLY A 361 -6.60 -6.83 0.74
N SER A 362 -7.04 -7.92 0.13
CA SER A 362 -7.85 -7.92 -1.09
C SER A 362 -9.32 -7.57 -0.84
N TRP A 363 -9.99 -7.09 -1.88
CA TRP A 363 -11.45 -6.92 -1.93
C TRP A 363 -12.07 -7.60 -3.17
N ASN A 364 -11.25 -7.86 -4.19
CA ASN A 364 -11.62 -8.36 -5.51
C ASN A 364 -11.10 -9.78 -5.77
N ARG A 365 -10.98 -10.57 -4.71
CA ARG A 365 -10.49 -11.96 -4.74
C ARG A 365 -11.32 -12.85 -3.83
N LYS A 366 -11.46 -14.11 -4.21
CA LYS A 366 -12.07 -15.18 -3.41
C LYS A 366 -11.17 -16.43 -3.47
N PRO A 367 -10.73 -17.00 -2.34
CA PRO A 367 -10.78 -16.43 -0.99
C PRO A 367 -9.98 -15.12 -0.88
N LEU A 368 -10.19 -14.35 0.20
CA LEU A 368 -9.42 -13.13 0.49
C LEU A 368 -7.95 -13.48 0.70
N ASN A 369 -7.07 -12.52 0.37
CA ASN A 369 -5.62 -12.66 0.45
C ASN A 369 -4.99 -11.40 1.07
N GLY A 370 -3.81 -11.52 1.68
CA GLY A 370 -3.16 -10.44 2.42
C GLY A 370 -3.66 -10.34 3.87
N TYR A 371 -3.86 -9.13 4.39
CA TYR A 371 -4.25 -8.84 5.77
C TYR A 371 -3.21 -9.29 6.79
N GLN A 372 -1.94 -9.02 6.49
CA GLN A 372 -0.81 -9.48 7.29
C GLN A 372 0.42 -8.61 7.09
N VAL A 373 1.43 -8.83 7.91
CA VAL A 373 2.80 -8.40 7.64
C VAL A 373 3.63 -9.63 7.40
N MET A 374 4.26 -9.70 6.25
CA MET A 374 5.14 -10.79 5.86
C MET A 374 6.59 -10.32 5.81
N TRP A 375 7.52 -11.27 5.83
CA TRP A 375 8.94 -11.04 5.64
C TRP A 375 9.45 -11.84 4.45
N VAL A 376 10.24 -11.18 3.60
CA VAL A 376 10.89 -11.74 2.42
C VAL A 376 12.40 -11.70 2.64
N LYS A 377 13.05 -12.86 2.56
CA LYS A 377 14.51 -12.96 2.67
C LYS A 377 15.19 -12.33 1.47
N PHE A 378 16.30 -11.65 1.73
CA PHE A 378 17.18 -11.10 0.69
C PHE A 378 18.57 -11.74 0.78
N GLU A 379 19.14 -12.01 -0.38
CA GLU A 379 20.54 -12.46 -0.52
C GLU A 379 21.20 -11.64 -1.63
N LYS A 380 22.32 -11.02 -1.32
CA LYS A 380 23.06 -10.16 -2.27
C LYS A 380 22.17 -9.09 -2.92
N GLY A 381 21.29 -8.48 -2.13
CA GLY A 381 20.37 -7.42 -2.58
C GLY A 381 19.22 -7.89 -3.46
N LYS A 382 18.86 -9.19 -3.45
CA LYS A 382 17.74 -9.77 -4.21
C LYS A 382 16.85 -10.62 -3.30
N PRO A 383 15.52 -10.58 -3.50
CA PRO A 383 14.59 -11.43 -2.76
C PRO A 383 14.74 -12.90 -3.17
N VAL A 384 14.66 -13.79 -2.19
CA VAL A 384 14.79 -15.24 -2.40
C VAL A 384 13.76 -16.03 -1.60
N GLY A 385 13.40 -17.20 -2.11
CA GLY A 385 12.46 -18.11 -1.45
C GLY A 385 11.03 -17.60 -1.42
N LEU A 386 10.23 -18.18 -0.52
CA LEU A 386 8.86 -17.78 -0.27
C LEU A 386 8.78 -16.83 0.94
N PRO A 387 7.83 -15.90 0.97
CA PRO A 387 7.64 -15.01 2.10
C PRO A 387 7.15 -15.77 3.33
N GLN A 388 7.48 -15.25 4.51
CA GLN A 388 7.07 -15.81 5.78
C GLN A 388 6.09 -14.86 6.47
N PRO A 389 4.89 -15.32 6.90
CA PRO A 389 3.98 -14.50 7.68
C PRO A 389 4.58 -14.23 9.06
N VAL A 390 4.59 -12.96 9.47
CA VAL A 390 5.16 -12.52 10.75
C VAL A 390 4.08 -11.97 11.67
N VAL A 391 3.14 -11.17 11.14
CA VAL A 391 2.00 -10.67 11.89
C VAL A 391 0.73 -10.99 11.12
N THR A 392 -0.19 -11.68 11.78
CA THR A 392 -1.46 -12.16 11.20
C THR A 392 -2.64 -11.88 12.13
N GLY A 393 -3.84 -12.35 11.80
CA GLY A 393 -5.02 -12.21 12.65
C GLY A 393 -5.74 -10.87 12.54
N PHE A 394 -5.39 -10.06 11.55
CA PHE A 394 -6.19 -8.88 11.18
C PHE A 394 -7.53 -9.27 10.58
N LEU A 395 -7.56 -10.33 9.78
CA LEU A 395 -8.76 -10.96 9.22
C LEU A 395 -9.13 -12.19 10.05
N THR A 396 -10.42 -12.43 10.27
CA THR A 396 -10.90 -13.64 10.93
C THR A 396 -10.71 -14.88 10.05
N ASP A 397 -10.56 -16.06 10.67
CA ASP A 397 -10.28 -17.31 9.95
C ASP A 397 -11.41 -17.68 8.94
N ASP A 398 -12.66 -17.31 9.23
CA ASP A 398 -13.81 -17.47 8.30
C ASP A 398 -13.88 -16.38 7.23
N GLN A 399 -12.96 -15.43 7.25
CA GLN A 399 -12.88 -14.31 6.31
C GLN A 399 -14.13 -13.41 6.25
N LYS A 400 -14.92 -13.35 7.30
CA LYS A 400 -16.12 -12.52 7.36
C LYS A 400 -15.87 -11.16 7.97
N GLN A 401 -14.90 -11.06 8.88
CA GLN A 401 -14.64 -9.83 9.65
C GLN A 401 -13.16 -9.45 9.61
N VAL A 402 -12.89 -8.15 9.64
CA VAL A 402 -11.55 -7.56 9.70
C VAL A 402 -11.47 -6.60 10.86
N ARG A 403 -10.41 -6.76 11.71
CA ARG A 403 -10.14 -5.93 12.87
C ARG A 403 -9.20 -4.79 12.59
N GLY A 404 -8.32 -4.98 11.63
CA GLY A 404 -7.29 -4.02 11.30
C GLY A 404 -6.74 -4.24 9.90
N LEU A 405 -6.00 -3.26 9.41
CA LEU A 405 -5.41 -3.25 8.07
C LEU A 405 -4.01 -2.63 8.16
N PRO A 406 -2.93 -3.43 8.07
CA PRO A 406 -1.58 -2.94 8.22
C PRO A 406 -1.15 -2.10 7.00
N VAL A 407 -0.50 -0.94 7.26
CA VAL A 407 -0.07 0.02 6.25
C VAL A 407 1.42 0.35 6.42
N GLY A 408 1.74 1.47 7.05
CA GLY A 408 3.11 1.95 7.21
C GLY A 408 3.92 1.09 8.19
N LEU A 409 5.19 0.90 7.86
CA LEU A 409 6.17 0.17 8.66
C LEU A 409 7.36 1.06 8.98
N ALA A 410 7.88 0.97 10.20
CA ALA A 410 9.15 1.59 10.59
C ALA A 410 9.86 0.73 11.62
N MET A 411 11.17 0.93 11.78
CA MET A 411 11.96 0.28 12.81
C MET A 411 12.33 1.34 13.87
N ASP A 412 12.05 1.05 15.13
CA ASP A 412 12.51 1.90 16.24
C ASP A 412 14.00 1.63 16.58
N LYS A 413 14.57 2.49 17.42
CA LYS A 413 16.00 2.38 17.77
C LYS A 413 16.35 1.14 18.60
N GLN A 414 15.38 0.47 19.20
CA GLN A 414 15.56 -0.80 19.89
C GLN A 414 15.41 -2.00 18.96
N GLY A 415 15.19 -1.77 17.65
CA GLY A 415 15.01 -2.81 16.63
C GLY A 415 13.60 -3.42 16.62
N GLY A 416 12.63 -2.80 17.27
CA GLY A 416 11.21 -3.19 17.16
C GLY A 416 10.62 -2.69 15.83
N VAL A 417 9.70 -3.45 15.26
CA VAL A 417 8.95 -3.07 14.05
C VAL A 417 7.63 -2.44 14.44
N LEU A 418 7.42 -1.20 14.02
CA LEU A 418 6.18 -0.45 14.19
C LEU A 418 5.27 -0.68 12.99
N ILE A 419 3.97 -0.83 13.25
CA ILE A 419 2.95 -1.09 12.23
C ILE A 419 1.79 -0.12 12.43
N ALA A 420 1.52 0.74 11.45
CA ALA A 420 0.28 1.51 11.42
C ALA A 420 -0.88 0.60 10.98
N ASP A 421 -1.95 0.58 11.77
CA ASP A 421 -3.17 -0.17 11.51
C ASP A 421 -4.33 0.83 11.28
N ASP A 422 -4.64 1.11 10.01
CA ASP A 422 -5.53 2.21 9.66
C ASP A 422 -6.99 1.96 10.03
N ALA A 423 -7.48 0.74 9.89
CA ALA A 423 -8.86 0.39 10.27
C ALA A 423 -8.98 0.11 11.78
N GLY A 424 -7.92 -0.42 12.40
CA GLY A 424 -7.87 -0.62 13.84
C GLY A 424 -7.65 0.66 14.65
N ASN A 425 -7.22 1.74 13.98
CA ASN A 425 -6.88 3.03 14.63
C ASN A 425 -5.80 2.92 15.71
N VAL A 426 -4.81 2.06 15.46
CA VAL A 426 -3.77 1.64 16.40
C VAL A 426 -2.40 1.73 15.75
N VAL A 427 -1.37 1.93 16.54
CA VAL A 427 0.01 1.60 16.17
C VAL A 427 0.48 0.45 17.03
N TRP A 428 0.92 -0.63 16.38
CA TRP A 428 1.48 -1.81 16.99
C TRP A 428 3.00 -1.77 16.97
N ARG A 429 3.63 -2.45 17.93
CA ARG A 429 5.07 -2.68 17.99
C ARG A 429 5.36 -4.16 18.16
N VAL A 430 6.13 -4.73 17.25
CA VAL A 430 6.59 -6.13 17.29
C VAL A 430 8.06 -6.17 17.68
N SER A 431 8.41 -7.05 18.60
CA SER A 431 9.78 -7.23 19.05
C SER A 431 9.98 -8.66 19.52
N LYS A 432 11.24 -9.05 19.79
CA LYS A 432 11.58 -10.33 20.39
C LYS A 432 10.86 -10.52 21.74
N ALA A 433 10.25 -11.68 21.96
CA ALA A 433 9.77 -12.08 23.27
C ALA A 433 10.97 -12.22 24.23
N GLN A 434 10.73 -11.88 25.51
CA GLN A 434 11.74 -12.04 26.57
C GLN A 434 11.86 -13.50 26.97
#